data_8208c0ef9ef0a95243abd3b400c9b17d
#
_entry.id   8208c0ef9ef0a95243abd3b400c9b17d
#
_cell.length_a   1.000
_cell.length_b   1.000
_cell.length_c   1.000
_cell.angle_alpha   90.00
_cell.angle_beta   90.00
_cell.angle_gamma   90.00
#
_symmetry.space_group_name_H-M   'P 1'
#
loop_
_entity.id
_entity.type
_entity.pdbx_description
1 polymer ?
#
loop_
_entity_poly.entity_id
_entity_poly.type
_entity_poly.pdbx_seq_one_letter_code
_entity_poly.pdbx_strand_id
1 'polypeptide(L)'
;MKLCMVGTGYVGLVSGVCFSDLGNDVVCVDKDLNKIENLKKGISPIYEPGLEELIKKNYKNGRLKFSTNLKDSVTKSDIIFICVGTPTKKNSNAADLSQVYSVAKKIRSYIKSKYKIIITKSTVPVTTGDEIEKILSKNKSKKLFSVVSNPEFLREGEAIRDFIYPDRIVIGTSDIRSNKILKNLYSPLISKGAKYINTTRRASELIKYASNAFLATKITFINEIA
;
A
#
# COMPACT_ATOMS: atom_id res chain seq x y z
N MET A 1 6.73 -14.18 0.81
CA MET A 1 5.65 -13.98 -0.19
C MET A 1 6.16 -13.06 -1.28
N LYS A 2 5.53 -13.05 -2.49
CA LYS A 2 5.91 -12.16 -3.60
C LYS A 2 4.99 -10.96 -3.65
N LEU A 3 5.52 -9.78 -3.34
CA LEU A 3 4.77 -8.53 -3.22
C LEU A 3 5.16 -7.55 -4.34
N CYS A 4 4.19 -6.79 -4.83
CA CYS A 4 4.40 -5.66 -5.73
C CYS A 4 3.83 -4.39 -5.09
N MET A 5 4.69 -3.39 -4.87
CA MET A 5 4.28 -2.06 -4.41
C MET A 5 4.21 -1.14 -5.61
N VAL A 6 3.02 -0.67 -5.97
CA VAL A 6 2.80 0.22 -7.13
C VAL A 6 2.74 1.67 -6.65
N GLY A 7 3.77 2.42 -6.94
CA GLY A 7 4.06 3.76 -6.43
C GLY A 7 5.17 3.71 -5.38
N THR A 8 6.24 4.49 -5.60
CA THR A 8 7.39 4.63 -4.69
C THR A 8 7.39 6.02 -4.01
N GLY A 9 6.20 6.50 -3.68
CA GLY A 9 6.02 7.59 -2.73
C GLY A 9 6.27 7.09 -1.30
N TYR A 10 6.00 7.96 -0.32
CA TYR A 10 6.27 7.70 1.09
C TYR A 10 5.72 6.34 1.54
N VAL A 11 4.43 6.13 1.38
CA VAL A 11 3.73 4.90 1.82
C VAL A 11 4.25 3.64 1.13
N GLY A 12 4.38 3.70 -0.21
CA GLY A 12 4.76 2.52 -0.99
C GLY A 12 6.22 2.12 -0.79
N LEU A 13 7.13 3.10 -0.70
CA LEU A 13 8.55 2.84 -0.50
C LEU A 13 8.81 2.29 0.90
N VAL A 14 8.37 2.99 1.95
CA VAL A 14 8.59 2.54 3.34
C VAL A 14 7.98 1.16 3.57
N SER A 15 6.71 0.97 3.16
CA SER A 15 6.05 -0.33 3.32
C SER A 15 6.77 -1.44 2.57
N GLY A 16 7.21 -1.18 1.32
CA GLY A 16 7.93 -2.17 0.51
C GLY A 16 9.27 -2.56 1.12
N VAL A 17 10.03 -1.59 1.60
CA VAL A 17 11.32 -1.81 2.27
C VAL A 17 11.12 -2.60 3.56
N CYS A 18 10.17 -2.22 4.40
CA CYS A 18 9.88 -2.93 5.65
C CYS A 18 9.37 -4.35 5.40
N PHE A 19 8.49 -4.57 4.41
CA PHE A 19 8.08 -5.94 4.05
C PHE A 19 9.26 -6.80 3.55
N SER A 20 10.20 -6.22 2.82
CA SER A 20 11.40 -6.95 2.39
C SER A 20 12.31 -7.30 3.56
N ASP A 21 12.41 -6.41 4.54
CA ASP A 21 13.20 -6.65 5.77
C ASP A 21 12.55 -7.73 6.65
N LEU A 22 11.23 -7.87 6.60
CA LEU A 22 10.48 -8.98 7.21
C LEU A 22 10.56 -10.31 6.41
N GLY A 23 11.41 -10.39 5.38
CA GLY A 23 11.70 -11.65 4.66
C GLY A 23 10.82 -11.91 3.44
N ASN A 24 10.09 -10.94 2.93
CA ASN A 24 9.32 -11.09 1.69
C ASN A 24 10.14 -10.70 0.45
N ASP A 25 9.80 -11.28 -0.72
CA ASP A 25 10.30 -10.84 -2.01
C ASP A 25 9.45 -9.67 -2.50
N VAL A 26 10.03 -8.48 -2.55
CA VAL A 26 9.29 -7.24 -2.86
C VAL A 26 9.84 -6.60 -4.12
N VAL A 27 8.95 -6.21 -5.03
CA VAL A 27 9.27 -5.31 -6.14
C VAL A 27 8.49 -4.00 -5.96
N CYS A 28 9.22 -2.89 -5.86
CA CYS A 28 8.65 -1.54 -5.86
C CYS A 28 8.66 -1.00 -7.30
N VAL A 29 7.51 -0.54 -7.76
CA VAL A 29 7.31 -0.08 -9.15
C VAL A 29 6.91 1.38 -9.17
N ASP A 30 7.60 2.16 -9.99
CA ASP A 30 7.22 3.53 -10.31
C ASP A 30 7.39 3.79 -11.80
N LYS A 31 6.66 4.78 -12.34
CA LYS A 31 6.80 5.24 -13.74
C LYS A 31 8.02 6.13 -13.94
N ASP A 32 8.54 6.73 -12.88
CA ASP A 32 9.67 7.64 -12.89
C ASP A 32 10.99 6.85 -12.93
N LEU A 33 11.64 6.88 -14.09
CA LEU A 33 12.90 6.17 -14.31
C LEU A 33 14.01 6.70 -13.40
N ASN A 34 14.12 8.02 -13.23
CA ASN A 34 15.19 8.63 -12.44
C ASN A 34 15.06 8.22 -10.96
N LYS A 35 13.82 8.21 -10.46
CA LYS A 35 13.54 7.71 -9.10
C LYS A 35 13.96 6.25 -8.94
N ILE A 36 13.60 5.39 -9.90
CA ILE A 36 13.96 3.96 -9.87
C ILE A 36 15.48 3.76 -9.94
N GLU A 37 16.20 4.51 -10.78
CA GLU A 37 17.65 4.40 -10.87
C GLU A 37 18.35 4.88 -9.58
N ASN A 38 17.88 5.93 -8.95
CA ASN A 38 18.38 6.39 -7.65
C ASN A 38 18.13 5.34 -6.55
N LEU A 39 16.93 4.77 -6.49
CA LEU A 39 16.62 3.70 -5.53
C LEU A 39 17.50 2.46 -5.69
N LYS A 40 17.85 2.07 -6.93
CA LYS A 40 18.80 0.98 -7.18
C LYS A 40 20.22 1.28 -6.67
N LYS A 41 20.59 2.56 -6.60
CA LYS A 41 21.85 3.04 -6.00
C LYS A 41 21.76 3.17 -4.47
N GLY A 42 20.58 2.92 -3.89
CA GLY A 42 20.32 3.07 -2.45
C GLY A 42 20.07 4.51 -2.02
N ILE A 43 19.74 5.41 -2.96
CA ILE A 43 19.41 6.81 -2.71
C ILE A 43 17.89 6.93 -2.60
N SER A 44 17.40 7.39 -1.46
CA SER A 44 15.97 7.57 -1.20
C SER A 44 15.47 8.92 -1.73
N PRO A 45 14.30 8.98 -2.40
CA PRO A 45 13.67 10.24 -2.79
C PRO A 45 12.91 10.91 -1.64
N ILE A 46 12.88 10.31 -0.46
CA ILE A 46 12.20 10.81 0.73
C ILE A 46 13.15 10.76 1.92
N TYR A 47 12.98 11.69 2.85
CA TYR A 47 13.71 11.67 4.11
C TYR A 47 12.94 10.79 5.12
N GLU A 48 13.58 9.70 5.54
CA GLU A 48 13.11 8.84 6.63
C GLU A 48 14.33 8.18 7.28
N PRO A 49 14.56 8.40 8.58
CA PRO A 49 15.75 7.85 9.26
C PRO A 49 15.85 6.33 9.11
N GLY A 50 17.03 5.84 8.69
CA GLY A 50 17.30 4.41 8.52
C GLY A 50 16.77 3.78 7.22
N LEU A 51 16.04 4.53 6.38
CA LEU A 51 15.44 3.96 5.17
C LEU A 51 16.49 3.56 4.13
N GLU A 52 17.51 4.40 3.92
CA GLU A 52 18.55 4.09 2.92
C GLU A 52 19.38 2.87 3.29
N GLU A 53 19.67 2.68 4.57
CA GLU A 53 20.38 1.50 5.08
C GLU A 53 19.56 0.23 4.81
N LEU A 54 18.25 0.27 5.08
CA LEU A 54 17.35 -0.84 4.81
C LEU A 54 17.19 -1.11 3.30
N ILE A 55 17.15 -0.06 2.46
CA ILE A 55 17.15 -0.20 1.00
C ILE A 55 18.40 -0.94 0.56
N LYS A 56 19.60 -0.44 0.93
CA LYS A 56 20.90 -1.02 0.56
C LYS A 56 21.00 -2.48 1.01
N LYS A 57 20.65 -2.77 2.26
CA LYS A 57 20.64 -4.11 2.85
C LYS A 57 19.77 -5.08 2.05
N ASN A 58 18.50 -4.72 1.84
CA ASN A 58 17.52 -5.63 1.24
C ASN A 58 17.68 -5.74 -0.29
N TYR A 59 18.16 -4.69 -0.95
CA TYR A 59 18.53 -4.73 -2.37
C TYR A 59 19.73 -5.67 -2.60
N LYS A 60 20.79 -5.56 -1.78
CA LYS A 60 21.96 -6.45 -1.83
C LYS A 60 21.57 -7.92 -1.56
N ASN A 61 20.64 -8.16 -0.66
CA ASN A 61 20.15 -9.51 -0.33
C ASN A 61 19.18 -10.08 -1.39
N GLY A 62 18.85 -9.33 -2.45
CA GLY A 62 17.97 -9.76 -3.53
C GLY A 62 16.48 -9.81 -3.19
N ARG A 63 16.09 -9.45 -1.96
CA ARG A 63 14.68 -9.42 -1.50
C ARG A 63 13.92 -8.18 -1.96
N LEU A 64 14.60 -7.05 -2.14
CA LEU A 64 14.02 -5.81 -2.63
C LEU A 64 14.48 -5.56 -4.06
N LYS A 65 13.53 -5.21 -4.94
CA LYS A 65 13.79 -4.88 -6.35
C LYS A 65 13.06 -3.60 -6.70
N PHE A 66 13.60 -2.86 -7.68
CA PHE A 66 12.99 -1.65 -8.22
C PHE A 66 12.81 -1.78 -9.72
N SER A 67 11.66 -1.36 -10.26
CA SER A 67 11.34 -1.54 -11.67
C SER A 67 10.38 -0.46 -12.17
N THR A 68 10.50 -0.13 -13.47
CA THR A 68 9.48 0.64 -14.20
C THR A 68 8.48 -0.26 -14.92
N ASN A 69 8.73 -1.58 -14.98
CA ASN A 69 7.89 -2.55 -15.68
C ASN A 69 6.77 -3.10 -14.79
N LEU A 70 5.61 -2.40 -14.79
CA LEU A 70 4.44 -2.81 -14.03
C LEU A 70 3.91 -4.19 -14.45
N LYS A 71 3.91 -4.52 -15.76
CA LYS A 71 3.37 -5.78 -16.28
C LYS A 71 4.11 -6.97 -15.70
N ASP A 72 5.42 -6.97 -15.78
CA ASP A 72 6.27 -8.05 -15.30
C ASP A 72 6.16 -8.19 -13.77
N SER A 73 6.20 -7.07 -13.06
CA SER A 73 6.09 -7.02 -11.60
C SER A 73 4.75 -7.58 -11.09
N VAL A 74 3.62 -7.16 -11.68
CA VAL A 74 2.29 -7.67 -11.32
C VAL A 74 2.16 -9.15 -11.68
N THR A 75 2.68 -9.58 -12.83
CA THR A 75 2.57 -10.99 -13.27
C THR A 75 3.27 -11.93 -12.29
N LYS A 76 4.45 -11.55 -11.80
CA LYS A 76 5.30 -12.35 -10.90
C LYS A 76 4.90 -12.30 -9.43
N SER A 77 4.07 -11.34 -9.02
CA SER A 77 3.67 -11.14 -7.62
C SER A 77 2.32 -11.78 -7.32
N ASP A 78 2.11 -12.15 -6.07
CA ASP A 78 0.86 -12.73 -5.57
C ASP A 78 -0.03 -11.65 -4.93
N ILE A 79 0.59 -10.66 -4.30
CA ILE A 79 -0.07 -9.55 -3.60
C ILE A 79 0.41 -8.23 -4.20
N ILE A 80 -0.52 -7.39 -4.62
CA ILE A 80 -0.25 -6.11 -5.27
C ILE A 80 -0.82 -4.98 -4.41
N PHE A 81 0.03 -4.10 -3.92
CA PHE A 81 -0.36 -2.91 -3.18
C PHE A 81 -0.42 -1.71 -4.13
N ILE A 82 -1.54 -1.02 -4.15
CA ILE A 82 -1.72 0.27 -4.83
C ILE A 82 -1.37 1.36 -3.82
N CYS A 83 -0.24 2.04 -4.06
CA CYS A 83 0.33 3.07 -3.17
C CYS A 83 0.55 4.39 -3.92
N VAL A 84 -0.21 4.64 -4.99
CA VAL A 84 -0.09 5.86 -5.78
C VAL A 84 -0.74 7.05 -5.07
N GLY A 85 -0.29 8.26 -5.39
CA GLY A 85 -0.83 9.49 -4.81
C GLY A 85 -2.30 9.72 -5.15
N THR A 86 -3.02 10.34 -4.21
CA THR A 86 -4.42 10.75 -4.33
C THR A 86 -4.55 12.23 -3.98
N PRO A 87 -3.95 13.14 -4.77
CA PRO A 87 -3.97 14.57 -4.48
C PRO A 87 -5.40 15.13 -4.55
N THR A 88 -5.61 16.31 -3.98
CA THR A 88 -6.86 17.04 -4.15
C THR A 88 -7.02 17.43 -5.62
N LYS A 89 -8.23 17.29 -6.17
CA LYS A 89 -8.56 17.75 -7.51
C LYS A 89 -8.43 19.26 -7.60
N LYS A 90 -7.99 19.76 -8.75
CA LYS A 90 -8.05 21.20 -9.04
C LYS A 90 -9.51 21.65 -8.96
N ASN A 91 -9.74 22.77 -8.27
CA ASN A 91 -11.05 23.39 -8.09
C ASN A 91 -12.12 22.52 -7.36
N SER A 92 -11.70 21.60 -6.53
CA SER A 92 -12.62 20.75 -5.75
C SER A 92 -11.91 20.23 -4.49
N ASN A 93 -12.67 20.01 -3.39
CA ASN A 93 -12.14 19.37 -2.18
C ASN A 93 -12.10 17.82 -2.27
N ALA A 94 -12.45 17.26 -3.43
CA ALA A 94 -12.46 15.81 -3.64
C ALA A 94 -11.06 15.27 -3.99
N ALA A 95 -10.78 14.04 -3.58
CA ALA A 95 -9.56 13.35 -3.98
C ALA A 95 -9.55 13.01 -5.48
N ASP A 96 -8.41 13.17 -6.13
CA ASP A 96 -8.18 12.69 -7.49
C ASP A 96 -7.76 11.21 -7.46
N LEU A 97 -8.66 10.34 -7.87
CA LEU A 97 -8.47 8.89 -7.94
C LEU A 97 -8.02 8.39 -9.32
N SER A 98 -7.74 9.29 -10.25
CA SER A 98 -7.38 8.95 -11.64
C SER A 98 -6.20 7.98 -11.71
N GLN A 99 -5.16 8.20 -10.88
CA GLN A 99 -4.00 7.31 -10.81
C GLN A 99 -4.37 5.93 -10.26
N VAL A 100 -5.19 5.86 -9.21
CA VAL A 100 -5.65 4.60 -8.62
C VAL A 100 -6.40 3.76 -9.65
N TYR A 101 -7.37 4.37 -10.35
CA TYR A 101 -8.16 3.66 -11.36
C TYR A 101 -7.35 3.30 -12.61
N SER A 102 -6.39 4.14 -13.01
CA SER A 102 -5.46 3.83 -14.10
C SER A 102 -4.63 2.60 -13.77
N VAL A 103 -4.08 2.52 -12.55
CA VAL A 103 -3.33 1.35 -12.07
C VAL A 103 -4.22 0.11 -12.03
N ALA A 104 -5.44 0.21 -11.51
CA ALA A 104 -6.40 -0.91 -11.47
C ALA A 104 -6.73 -1.44 -12.87
N LYS A 105 -6.93 -0.54 -13.85
CA LYS A 105 -7.16 -0.91 -15.27
C LYS A 105 -5.96 -1.68 -15.85
N LYS A 106 -4.73 -1.23 -15.57
CA LYS A 106 -3.51 -1.92 -16.01
C LYS A 106 -3.36 -3.28 -15.33
N ILE A 107 -3.55 -3.37 -14.01
CA ILE A 107 -3.50 -4.63 -13.26
C ILE A 107 -4.48 -5.65 -13.85
N ARG A 108 -5.71 -5.23 -14.17
CA ARG A 108 -6.73 -6.10 -14.81
C ARG A 108 -6.19 -6.80 -16.05
N SER A 109 -5.46 -6.09 -16.92
CA SER A 109 -4.92 -6.69 -18.15
C SER A 109 -3.82 -7.72 -17.88
N TYR A 110 -3.19 -7.68 -16.71
CA TYR A 110 -2.08 -8.57 -16.34
C TYR A 110 -2.53 -9.78 -15.50
N ILE A 111 -3.75 -9.77 -14.93
CA ILE A 111 -4.33 -10.94 -14.28
C ILE A 111 -4.72 -11.97 -15.36
N LYS A 112 -4.09 -13.15 -15.33
CA LYS A 112 -4.39 -14.24 -16.29
C LYS A 112 -5.05 -15.43 -15.59
N SER A 113 -4.30 -16.27 -14.91
CA SER A 113 -4.77 -17.54 -14.34
C SER A 113 -4.51 -17.67 -12.84
N LYS A 114 -3.49 -16.98 -12.30
CA LYS A 114 -3.16 -17.06 -10.89
C LYS A 114 -3.98 -16.06 -10.07
N TYR A 115 -4.50 -16.53 -8.96
CA TYR A 115 -5.18 -15.67 -7.98
C TYR A 115 -4.24 -14.59 -7.45
N LYS A 116 -4.76 -13.37 -7.34
CA LYS A 116 -4.02 -12.21 -6.83
C LYS A 116 -4.84 -11.42 -5.81
N ILE A 117 -4.17 -10.90 -4.81
CA ILE A 117 -4.78 -9.96 -3.86
C ILE A 117 -4.36 -8.55 -4.26
N ILE A 118 -5.34 -7.71 -4.57
CA ILE A 118 -5.14 -6.31 -4.91
C ILE A 118 -5.52 -5.46 -3.71
N ILE A 119 -4.57 -4.73 -3.17
CA ILE A 119 -4.72 -3.99 -1.92
C ILE A 119 -4.62 -2.50 -2.20
N THR A 120 -5.61 -1.74 -1.78
CA THR A 120 -5.52 -0.28 -1.74
C THR A 120 -4.88 0.14 -0.43
N LYS A 121 -3.67 0.67 -0.50
CA LYS A 121 -2.95 1.23 0.64
C LYS A 121 -2.98 2.76 0.64
N SER A 122 -3.17 3.38 -0.51
CA SER A 122 -3.44 4.81 -0.64
C SER A 122 -4.65 5.22 0.20
N THR A 123 -4.63 6.44 0.75
CA THR A 123 -5.80 7.03 1.42
C THR A 123 -6.85 7.37 0.36
N VAL A 124 -8.00 6.72 0.44
CA VAL A 124 -9.06 6.84 -0.58
C VAL A 124 -10.43 7.01 0.08
N PRO A 125 -11.37 7.73 -0.55
CA PRO A 125 -12.76 7.82 -0.10
C PRO A 125 -13.44 6.46 -0.01
N VAL A 126 -14.45 6.38 0.85
CA VAL A 126 -15.32 5.21 0.99
C VAL A 126 -15.92 4.84 -0.38
N THR A 127 -16.02 3.54 -0.68
CA THR A 127 -16.45 2.94 -1.94
C THR A 127 -15.39 2.84 -3.05
N THR A 128 -14.20 3.41 -2.87
CA THR A 128 -13.13 3.30 -3.88
C THR A 128 -12.75 1.84 -4.16
N GLY A 129 -12.71 0.98 -3.15
CA GLY A 129 -12.46 -0.45 -3.33
C GLY A 129 -13.55 -1.16 -4.12
N ASP A 130 -14.81 -0.71 -4.02
CA ASP A 130 -15.91 -1.24 -4.82
C ASP A 130 -15.76 -0.87 -6.31
N GLU A 131 -15.33 0.36 -6.60
CA GLU A 131 -15.04 0.78 -7.98
C GLU A 131 -13.82 0.04 -8.55
N ILE A 132 -12.77 -0.19 -7.76
CA ILE A 132 -11.63 -1.02 -8.17
C ILE A 132 -12.11 -2.44 -8.49
N GLU A 133 -12.98 -3.03 -7.67
CA GLU A 133 -13.55 -4.36 -7.95
C GLU A 133 -14.36 -4.39 -9.25
N LYS A 134 -15.18 -3.39 -9.52
CA LYS A 134 -15.90 -3.24 -10.79
C LYS A 134 -14.93 -3.16 -11.98
N ILE A 135 -13.86 -2.36 -11.86
CA ILE A 135 -12.83 -2.24 -12.89
C ILE A 135 -12.18 -3.60 -13.17
N LEU A 136 -11.77 -4.32 -12.12
CA LEU A 136 -11.10 -5.61 -12.25
C LEU A 136 -12.01 -6.71 -12.76
N SER A 137 -13.31 -6.70 -12.40
CA SER A 137 -14.31 -7.70 -12.80
C SER A 137 -14.70 -7.61 -14.27
N LYS A 138 -14.44 -6.48 -14.94
CA LYS A 138 -14.80 -6.33 -16.35
C LYS A 138 -14.04 -7.34 -17.21
N ASN A 139 -14.74 -8.35 -17.72
CA ASN A 139 -14.20 -9.47 -18.52
C ASN A 139 -13.22 -10.38 -17.76
N LYS A 140 -13.32 -10.46 -16.42
CA LYS A 140 -12.51 -11.35 -15.57
C LYS A 140 -13.39 -12.06 -14.53
N SER A 141 -13.04 -13.31 -14.25
CA SER A 141 -13.69 -14.04 -13.17
C SER A 141 -13.26 -13.49 -11.80
N LYS A 142 -14.23 -13.25 -10.92
CA LYS A 142 -13.97 -12.87 -9.52
C LYS A 142 -13.18 -13.93 -8.74
N LYS A 143 -13.11 -15.16 -9.23
CA LYS A 143 -12.27 -16.23 -8.62
C LYS A 143 -10.76 -15.98 -8.78
N LEU A 144 -10.36 -15.07 -9.67
CA LEU A 144 -8.95 -14.77 -9.98
C LEU A 144 -8.35 -13.67 -9.10
N PHE A 145 -9.16 -12.94 -8.35
CA PHE A 145 -8.66 -11.84 -7.51
C PHE A 145 -9.56 -11.55 -6.33
N SER A 146 -8.99 -10.87 -5.34
CA SER A 146 -9.71 -10.21 -4.26
C SER A 146 -9.24 -8.75 -4.15
N VAL A 147 -10.16 -7.85 -3.81
CA VAL A 147 -9.85 -6.44 -3.52
C VAL A 147 -9.96 -6.20 -2.04
N VAL A 148 -8.91 -5.64 -1.47
CA VAL A 148 -8.76 -5.40 -0.04
C VAL A 148 -8.42 -3.94 0.21
N SER A 149 -8.94 -3.35 1.27
CA SER A 149 -8.48 -2.07 1.81
C SER A 149 -7.53 -2.33 2.98
N ASN A 150 -6.35 -1.73 2.93
CA ASN A 150 -5.37 -1.78 4.02
C ASN A 150 -4.68 -0.42 4.13
N PRO A 151 -5.38 0.56 4.72
CA PRO A 151 -4.80 1.89 4.91
C PRO A 151 -3.58 1.84 5.82
N GLU A 152 -2.72 2.84 5.66
CA GLU A 152 -1.55 3.06 6.50
C GLU A 152 -1.85 4.10 7.61
N PHE A 153 -1.05 4.06 8.68
CA PHE A 153 -1.09 5.02 9.78
C PHE A 153 0.34 5.48 10.13
N LEU A 154 1.16 5.70 9.09
CA LEU A 154 2.57 6.07 9.21
C LEU A 154 2.70 7.58 9.39
N ARG A 155 3.59 8.00 10.28
CA ARG A 155 3.99 9.39 10.46
C ARG A 155 5.31 9.63 9.73
N GLU A 156 5.41 10.72 8.98
CA GLU A 156 6.66 11.11 8.33
C GLU A 156 7.78 11.34 9.37
N GLY A 157 8.95 10.77 9.14
CA GLY A 157 10.08 10.79 10.06
C GLY A 157 10.08 9.66 11.11
N GLU A 158 8.99 8.91 11.27
CA GLU A 158 8.82 7.79 12.21
C GLU A 158 8.18 6.56 11.53
N ALA A 159 8.10 6.56 10.20
CA ALA A 159 7.29 5.60 9.46
C ALA A 159 7.83 4.16 9.52
N ILE A 160 9.14 3.99 9.57
CA ILE A 160 9.74 2.66 9.76
C ILE A 160 9.32 2.09 11.11
N ARG A 161 9.41 2.89 12.18
CA ARG A 161 8.97 2.50 13.52
C ARG A 161 7.49 2.17 13.57
N ASP A 162 6.66 3.08 13.00
CA ASP A 162 5.20 2.89 12.94
C ASP A 162 4.81 1.65 12.13
N PHE A 163 5.60 1.29 11.09
CA PHE A 163 5.37 0.06 10.34
C PHE A 163 5.75 -1.19 11.14
N ILE A 164 6.88 -1.18 11.84
CA ILE A 164 7.42 -2.36 12.56
C ILE A 164 6.70 -2.60 13.90
N TYR A 165 6.18 -1.53 14.52
CA TYR A 165 5.46 -1.55 15.80
C TYR A 165 4.13 -0.81 15.69
N PRO A 166 3.21 -1.25 14.80
CA PRO A 166 1.95 -0.56 14.61
C PRO A 166 1.00 -0.86 15.77
N ASP A 167 0.25 0.14 16.25
CA ASP A 167 -0.82 -0.06 17.21
C ASP A 167 -1.90 -1.00 16.66
N ARG A 168 -2.17 -0.87 15.37
CA ARG A 168 -3.19 -1.65 14.67
C ARG A 168 -2.89 -1.85 13.18
N ILE A 169 -3.32 -2.98 12.66
CA ILE A 169 -3.34 -3.32 11.24
C ILE A 169 -4.80 -3.50 10.85
N VAL A 170 -5.32 -2.61 10.00
CA VAL A 170 -6.72 -2.65 9.56
C VAL A 170 -6.80 -3.28 8.17
N ILE A 171 -7.56 -4.36 8.05
CA ILE A 171 -7.79 -5.09 6.81
C ILE A 171 -9.28 -5.08 6.50
N GLY A 172 -9.65 -4.45 5.40
CA GLY A 172 -11.02 -4.40 4.89
C GLY A 172 -11.26 -5.44 3.82
N THR A 173 -11.82 -6.59 4.17
CA THR A 173 -12.19 -7.64 3.23
C THR A 173 -13.24 -8.59 3.81
N SER A 174 -14.15 -9.08 2.97
CA SER A 174 -15.07 -10.19 3.27
C SER A 174 -14.57 -11.53 2.74
N ASP A 175 -13.49 -11.55 1.96
CA ASP A 175 -12.91 -12.77 1.41
C ASP A 175 -12.01 -13.46 2.45
N ILE A 176 -12.45 -14.62 2.93
CA ILE A 176 -11.76 -15.43 3.94
C ILE A 176 -10.35 -15.83 3.48
N ARG A 177 -10.18 -16.12 2.17
CA ARG A 177 -8.88 -16.53 1.61
C ARG A 177 -7.86 -15.40 1.70
N SER A 178 -8.22 -14.21 1.24
CA SER A 178 -7.33 -13.04 1.31
C SER A 178 -7.05 -12.63 2.73
N ASN A 179 -8.05 -12.68 3.64
CA ASN A 179 -7.86 -12.39 5.04
C ASN A 179 -6.82 -13.33 5.70
N LYS A 180 -6.93 -14.63 5.44
CA LYS A 180 -5.96 -15.63 5.96
C LYS A 180 -4.54 -15.37 5.45
N ILE A 181 -4.39 -15.07 4.15
CA ILE A 181 -3.08 -14.76 3.54
C ILE A 181 -2.50 -13.48 4.15
N LEU A 182 -3.30 -12.43 4.31
CA LEU A 182 -2.83 -11.17 4.89
C LEU A 182 -2.52 -11.29 6.38
N LYS A 183 -3.30 -12.05 7.14
CA LYS A 183 -2.95 -12.33 8.54
C LYS A 183 -1.60 -13.03 8.66
N ASN A 184 -1.28 -13.93 7.72
CA ASN A 184 0.06 -14.56 7.67
C ASN A 184 1.15 -13.55 7.23
N LEU A 185 0.90 -12.68 6.24
CA LEU A 185 1.84 -11.63 5.84
C LEU A 185 2.22 -10.73 7.01
N TYR A 186 1.24 -10.36 7.84
CA TYR A 186 1.42 -9.48 8.99
C TYR A 186 1.77 -10.22 10.29
N SER A 187 1.91 -11.56 10.28
CA SER A 187 2.17 -12.35 11.49
C SER A 187 3.40 -11.88 12.29
N PRO A 188 4.53 -11.44 11.67
CA PRO A 188 5.66 -10.94 12.45
C PRO A 188 5.34 -9.67 13.27
N LEU A 189 4.41 -8.85 12.80
CA LEU A 189 3.98 -7.64 13.50
C LEU A 189 2.93 -7.97 14.56
N ILE A 190 2.03 -8.91 14.26
CA ILE A 190 1.03 -9.41 15.21
C ILE A 190 1.71 -10.05 16.42
N SER A 191 2.75 -10.85 16.20
CA SER A 191 3.51 -11.47 17.31
C SER A 191 4.29 -10.45 18.17
N LYS A 192 4.48 -9.22 17.66
CA LYS A 192 5.03 -8.09 18.42
C LYS A 192 3.96 -7.26 19.15
N GLY A 193 2.70 -7.68 19.12
CA GLY A 193 1.60 -7.03 19.83
C GLY A 193 0.66 -6.18 18.97
N ALA A 194 0.89 -6.06 17.67
CA ALA A 194 0.00 -5.32 16.78
C ALA A 194 -1.42 -5.92 16.75
N LYS A 195 -2.44 -5.08 16.94
CA LYS A 195 -3.85 -5.50 16.85
C LYS A 195 -4.24 -5.69 15.39
N TYR A 196 -4.61 -6.91 15.00
CA TYR A 196 -5.11 -7.21 13.66
C TYR A 196 -6.63 -7.08 13.63
N ILE A 197 -7.15 -6.13 12.87
CA ILE A 197 -8.58 -5.82 12.78
C ILE A 197 -9.04 -6.16 11.37
N ASN A 198 -9.91 -7.19 11.25
CA ASN A 198 -10.60 -7.47 10.00
C ASN A 198 -12.00 -6.85 10.01
N THR A 199 -12.34 -6.12 8.95
CA THR A 199 -13.62 -5.43 8.79
C THR A 199 -14.04 -5.39 7.32
N THR A 200 -15.10 -4.67 6.99
CA THR A 200 -15.49 -4.45 5.59
C THR A 200 -14.55 -3.46 4.90
N ARG A 201 -14.44 -3.51 3.57
CA ARG A 201 -13.64 -2.53 2.80
C ARG A 201 -14.06 -1.09 3.11
N ARG A 202 -15.37 -0.81 3.07
CA ARG A 202 -15.91 0.53 3.33
C ARG A 202 -15.59 1.02 4.74
N ALA A 203 -15.70 0.16 5.74
CA ALA A 203 -15.32 0.52 7.11
C ALA A 203 -13.81 0.80 7.22
N SER A 204 -12.96 -0.01 6.58
CA SER A 204 -11.51 0.21 6.55
C SER A 204 -11.13 1.54 5.89
N GLU A 205 -11.77 1.89 4.76
CA GLU A 205 -11.59 3.18 4.09
C GLU A 205 -12.04 4.34 5.00
N LEU A 206 -13.20 4.22 5.65
CA LEU A 206 -13.72 5.24 6.57
C LEU A 206 -12.82 5.44 7.79
N ILE A 207 -12.29 4.36 8.38
CA ILE A 207 -11.40 4.41 9.54
C ILE A 207 -10.19 5.33 9.27
N LYS A 208 -9.59 5.25 8.08
CA LYS A 208 -8.46 6.12 7.72
C LYS A 208 -8.87 7.58 7.63
N TYR A 209 -9.96 7.88 6.94
CA TYR A 209 -10.46 9.26 6.82
C TYR A 209 -10.86 9.84 8.17
N ALA A 210 -11.62 9.09 8.97
CA ALA A 210 -12.02 9.51 10.30
C ALA A 210 -10.82 9.76 11.22
N SER A 211 -9.81 8.90 11.18
CA SER A 211 -8.58 9.07 11.96
C SER A 211 -7.84 10.35 11.58
N ASN A 212 -7.68 10.63 10.28
CA ASN A 212 -7.00 11.82 9.80
C ASN A 212 -7.80 13.11 10.12
N ALA A 213 -9.13 13.10 9.89
CA ALA A 213 -10.00 14.24 10.18
C ALA A 213 -10.01 14.55 11.68
N PHE A 214 -10.12 13.53 12.54
CA PHE A 214 -10.09 13.72 13.98
C PHE A 214 -8.76 14.27 14.47
N LEU A 215 -7.64 13.79 13.93
CA LEU A 215 -6.31 14.32 14.26
C LEU A 215 -6.19 15.81 13.85
N ALA A 216 -6.60 16.16 12.64
CA ALA A 216 -6.60 17.53 12.17
C ALA A 216 -7.47 18.43 13.06
N THR A 217 -8.68 18.00 13.43
CA THR A 217 -9.57 18.72 14.34
C THR A 217 -8.93 18.96 15.70
N LYS A 218 -8.27 17.93 16.27
CA LYS A 218 -7.58 18.09 17.56
C LYS A 218 -6.44 19.10 17.49
N ILE A 219 -5.63 19.08 16.43
CA ILE A 219 -4.52 20.01 16.24
C ILE A 219 -5.05 21.43 16.08
N THR A 220 -6.07 21.63 15.24
CA THR A 220 -6.70 22.95 15.05
C THR A 220 -7.28 23.47 16.36
N PHE A 221 -8.05 22.65 17.05
CA PHE A 221 -8.67 23.01 18.33
C PHE A 221 -7.64 23.47 19.37
N ILE A 222 -6.55 22.71 19.57
CA ILE A 222 -5.56 23.08 20.58
C ILE A 222 -4.80 24.35 20.19
N ASN A 223 -4.54 24.56 18.90
CA ASN A 223 -3.86 25.76 18.41
C ASN A 223 -4.75 27.03 18.54
N GLU A 224 -6.08 26.89 18.50
CA GLU A 224 -7.00 28.02 18.72
C GLU A 224 -7.13 28.42 20.20
N ILE A 225 -6.80 27.49 21.11
CA ILE A 225 -6.87 27.75 22.56
C ILE A 225 -5.53 28.24 23.12
N ALA A 226 -4.39 27.89 22.48
CA ALA A 226 -3.04 28.28 22.91
C ALA A 226 -2.73 29.74 22.62
#